data_1e558cf818f0ef8e2edee01feda800e2
#
_entry.id   1e558cf818f0ef8e2edee01feda800e2
#
_cell.length_a   1.000
_cell.length_b   1.000
_cell.length_c   1.000
_cell.angle_alpha   90.00
_cell.angle_beta   90.00
_cell.angle_gamma   90.00
#
_symmetry.space_group_name_H-M   'P 1'
#
loop_
_entity.id
_entity.type
_entity.pdbx_description
1 polymer ?
#
loop_
_entity_poly.entity_id
_entity_poly.type
_entity_poly.pdbx_seq_one_letter_code
_entity_poly.pdbx_strand_id
1 'polypeptide(L)'
;MYEIFGIFDSAEEINACAAGLLAEGDVDNLRVLAKENGIPEAMIEGYIEDGGLGGLVDPINAAIGKLEVELTDYGATGLPASEVVGYLSMKCYEKESLAAGIRWKNKNLKVCMRKIEKEARSRAVSGTAVIPDIEVFKMAEEYYLEG
;
A
#
# COMPACT_ATOMS: atom_id res chain seq x y z
N MET A 1 -14.69 -10.64 2.32
CA MET A 1 -14.44 -10.44 0.88
C MET A 1 -13.48 -11.50 0.36
N TYR A 2 -13.79 -12.08 -0.75
CA TYR A 2 -12.92 -13.08 -1.35
C TYR A 2 -11.77 -12.42 -2.11
N GLU A 3 -10.59 -12.94 -1.86
CA GLU A 3 -9.41 -12.56 -2.62
C GLU A 3 -9.03 -13.74 -3.50
N ILE A 4 -8.87 -13.49 -4.79
CA ILE A 4 -8.44 -14.51 -5.74
C ILE A 4 -6.93 -14.59 -5.77
N PHE A 5 -6.26 -13.45 -5.85
CA PHE A 5 -4.80 -13.37 -5.91
C PHE A 5 -4.20 -12.88 -4.60
N GLY A 6 -4.89 -11.99 -3.89
CA GLY A 6 -4.37 -11.34 -2.69
C GLY A 6 -3.36 -10.26 -3.02
N ILE A 7 -2.67 -9.79 -1.98
CA ILE A 7 -1.66 -8.74 -2.08
C ILE A 7 -0.29 -9.37 -2.27
N PHE A 8 0.39 -9.00 -3.35
CA PHE A 8 1.74 -9.47 -3.64
C PHE A 8 2.81 -8.66 -2.92
N ASP A 9 3.96 -9.29 -2.70
CA ASP A 9 5.09 -8.72 -1.95
C ASP A 9 5.85 -7.62 -2.70
N SER A 10 5.73 -7.57 -4.02
CA SER A 10 6.49 -6.60 -4.81
C SER A 10 5.78 -6.29 -6.13
N ALA A 11 6.17 -5.16 -6.73
CA ALA A 11 5.70 -4.81 -8.07
C ALA A 11 6.13 -5.88 -9.09
N GLU A 12 7.31 -6.47 -8.92
CA GLU A 12 7.81 -7.50 -9.80
C GLU A 12 6.91 -8.73 -9.83
N GLU A 13 6.43 -9.16 -8.67
CA GLU A 13 5.51 -10.29 -8.58
C GLU A 13 4.16 -9.97 -9.23
N ILE A 14 3.65 -8.75 -9.02
CA ILE A 14 2.41 -8.32 -9.67
C ILE A 14 2.58 -8.35 -11.19
N ASN A 15 3.68 -7.79 -11.67
CA ASN A 15 3.96 -7.69 -13.10
C ASN A 15 4.14 -9.07 -13.75
N ALA A 16 4.77 -10.01 -13.06
CA ALA A 16 4.94 -11.37 -13.55
C ALA A 16 3.58 -12.07 -13.70
N CYS A 17 2.71 -11.94 -12.71
CA CYS A 17 1.38 -12.51 -12.75
C CYS A 17 0.55 -11.86 -13.87
N ALA A 18 0.62 -10.55 -14.00
CA ALA A 18 -0.08 -9.78 -15.03
C ALA A 18 0.34 -10.23 -16.43
N ALA A 19 1.64 -10.41 -16.64
CA ALA A 19 2.17 -10.86 -17.94
C ALA A 19 1.63 -12.24 -18.32
N GLY A 20 1.55 -13.14 -17.36
CA GLY A 20 0.99 -14.48 -17.60
C GLY A 20 -0.49 -14.44 -17.98
N LEU A 21 -1.27 -13.64 -17.26
CA LEU A 21 -2.69 -13.50 -17.54
C LEU A 21 -2.93 -12.85 -18.90
N LEU A 22 -2.16 -11.84 -19.24
CA LEU A 22 -2.29 -11.17 -20.54
C LEU A 22 -1.93 -12.14 -21.69
N ALA A 23 -0.87 -12.91 -21.51
CA ALA A 23 -0.44 -13.90 -22.51
C ALA A 23 -1.52 -14.96 -22.76
N GLU A 24 -2.28 -15.31 -21.73
CA GLU A 24 -3.39 -16.26 -21.84
C GLU A 24 -4.68 -15.61 -22.35
N GLY A 25 -4.69 -14.31 -22.52
CA GLY A 25 -5.89 -13.58 -22.92
C GLY A 25 -6.92 -13.47 -21.80
N ASP A 26 -6.52 -13.70 -20.56
CA ASP A 26 -7.41 -13.68 -19.39
C ASP A 26 -7.51 -12.28 -18.81
N VAL A 27 -8.18 -11.42 -19.53
CA VAL A 27 -8.34 -10.00 -19.15
C VAL A 27 -9.20 -9.85 -17.89
N ASP A 28 -10.18 -10.71 -17.72
CA ASP A 28 -11.05 -10.64 -16.54
C ASP A 28 -10.25 -10.84 -15.24
N ASN A 29 -9.40 -11.84 -15.20
CA ASN A 29 -8.55 -12.08 -14.02
C ASN A 29 -7.44 -11.05 -13.90
N LEU A 30 -6.97 -10.49 -15.01
CA LEU A 30 -6.03 -9.40 -14.97
C LEU A 30 -6.63 -8.17 -14.24
N ARG A 31 -7.90 -7.88 -14.49
CA ARG A 31 -8.61 -6.81 -13.81
C ARG A 31 -8.81 -7.10 -12.32
N VAL A 32 -9.07 -8.35 -11.96
CA VAL A 32 -9.20 -8.77 -10.56
C VAL A 32 -7.87 -8.60 -9.84
N LEU A 33 -6.78 -9.07 -10.44
CA LEU A 33 -5.43 -8.91 -9.88
C LEU A 33 -5.13 -7.44 -9.58
N ALA A 34 -5.39 -6.57 -10.54
CA ALA A 34 -5.12 -5.15 -10.39
C ALA A 34 -5.97 -4.54 -9.29
N LYS A 35 -7.26 -4.84 -9.26
CA LYS A 35 -8.17 -4.31 -8.25
C LYS A 35 -7.76 -4.73 -6.85
N GLU A 36 -7.42 -5.99 -6.65
CA GLU A 36 -7.00 -6.50 -5.35
C GLU A 36 -5.71 -5.85 -4.85
N ASN A 37 -4.86 -5.40 -5.76
CA ASN A 37 -3.59 -4.77 -5.44
C ASN A 37 -3.64 -3.24 -5.52
N GLY A 38 -4.84 -2.66 -5.65
CA GLY A 38 -5.03 -1.22 -5.63
C GLY A 38 -4.51 -0.49 -6.86
N ILE A 39 -4.46 -1.17 -8.00
CA ILE A 39 -3.96 -0.58 -9.24
C ILE A 39 -5.13 0.08 -10.00
N PRO A 40 -5.02 1.38 -10.34
CA PRO A 40 -6.09 2.10 -11.02
C PRO A 40 -6.45 1.52 -12.38
N GLU A 41 -7.72 1.63 -12.75
CA GLU A 41 -8.26 1.15 -14.03
C GLU A 41 -7.49 1.71 -15.23
N ALA A 42 -7.08 2.98 -15.17
CA ALA A 42 -6.33 3.61 -16.26
C ALA A 42 -5.01 2.89 -16.56
N MET A 43 -4.34 2.38 -15.51
CA MET A 43 -3.09 1.63 -15.69
C MET A 43 -3.34 0.29 -16.37
N ILE A 44 -4.44 -0.37 -16.02
CA ILE A 44 -4.81 -1.65 -16.63
C ILE A 44 -5.12 -1.47 -18.10
N GLU A 45 -5.89 -0.44 -18.44
CA GLU A 45 -6.26 -0.16 -19.81
C GLU A 45 -5.02 0.15 -20.67
N GLY A 46 -4.11 0.98 -20.15
CA GLY A 46 -2.85 1.28 -20.85
C GLY A 46 -1.99 0.03 -21.05
N TYR A 47 -1.93 -0.81 -20.04
CA TYR A 47 -1.17 -2.06 -20.11
C TYR A 47 -1.72 -3.00 -21.18
N ILE A 48 -3.04 -3.14 -21.25
CA ILE A 48 -3.69 -3.98 -22.25
C ILE A 48 -3.49 -3.39 -23.65
N GLU A 49 -3.66 -2.08 -23.80
CA GLU A 49 -3.54 -1.38 -25.07
C GLU A 49 -2.15 -1.53 -25.70
N ASP A 50 -1.11 -1.46 -24.88
CA ASP A 50 0.26 -1.56 -25.39
C ASP A 50 0.79 -2.99 -25.43
N GLY A 51 -0.07 -3.96 -25.19
CA GLY A 51 0.29 -5.38 -25.28
C GLY A 51 1.19 -5.86 -24.15
N GLY A 52 1.17 -5.17 -23.02
CA GLY A 52 2.00 -5.53 -21.87
C GLY A 52 3.43 -5.03 -21.96
N LEU A 53 3.70 -4.05 -22.80
CA LEU A 53 5.02 -3.44 -22.93
C LEU A 53 5.36 -2.71 -21.63
N GLY A 54 6.44 -3.08 -20.99
CA GLY A 54 6.74 -2.60 -19.65
C GLY A 54 5.89 -3.37 -18.64
N GLY A 55 5.91 -2.99 -17.39
CA GLY A 55 5.13 -3.65 -16.35
C GLY A 55 3.75 -3.04 -16.19
N LEU A 56 2.87 -3.75 -15.52
CA LEU A 56 1.55 -3.21 -15.17
C LEU A 56 1.70 -2.05 -14.19
N VAL A 57 2.63 -2.16 -13.26
CA VAL A 57 2.78 -1.18 -12.19
C VAL A 57 4.26 -1.03 -11.82
N ASP A 58 4.65 0.19 -11.42
CA ASP A 58 5.98 0.47 -10.89
C ASP A 58 5.97 0.29 -9.36
N PRO A 59 7.17 0.22 -8.71
CA PRO A 59 7.24 0.01 -7.27
C PRO A 59 6.52 1.08 -6.44
N ILE A 60 6.55 2.33 -6.86
CA ILE A 60 5.90 3.41 -6.12
C ILE A 60 4.38 3.26 -6.16
N ASN A 61 3.82 3.06 -7.34
CA ASN A 61 2.38 2.88 -7.48
C ASN A 61 1.91 1.57 -6.88
N ALA A 62 2.74 0.53 -6.86
CA ALA A 62 2.43 -0.72 -6.16
C ALA A 62 2.31 -0.49 -4.66
N ALA A 63 3.21 0.30 -4.07
CA ALA A 63 3.17 0.65 -2.65
C ALA A 63 1.93 1.48 -2.32
N ILE A 64 1.65 2.50 -3.12
CA ILE A 64 0.47 3.35 -2.93
C ILE A 64 -0.80 2.51 -3.03
N GLY A 65 -0.87 1.59 -3.99
CA GLY A 65 -2.01 0.69 -4.15
C GLY A 65 -2.26 -0.15 -2.89
N LYS A 66 -1.22 -0.71 -2.32
CA LYS A 66 -1.36 -1.49 -1.08
C LYS A 66 -1.88 -0.64 0.06
N LEU A 67 -1.34 0.58 0.22
CA LEU A 67 -1.80 1.50 1.27
C LEU A 67 -3.28 1.84 1.09
N GLU A 68 -3.73 2.10 -0.12
CA GLU A 68 -5.12 2.43 -0.40
C GLU A 68 -6.07 1.27 -0.09
N VAL A 69 -5.70 0.05 -0.48
CA VAL A 69 -6.50 -1.14 -0.19
C VAL A 69 -6.61 -1.33 1.32
N GLU A 70 -5.49 -1.22 2.05
CA GLU A 70 -5.48 -1.42 3.49
C GLU A 70 -6.20 -0.29 4.22
N LEU A 71 -6.15 0.94 3.70
CA LEU A 71 -6.88 2.05 4.27
C LEU A 71 -8.40 1.81 4.17
N THR A 72 -8.86 1.31 3.03
CA THR A 72 -10.26 0.97 2.83
C THR A 72 -10.71 -0.08 3.83
N ASP A 73 -9.91 -1.13 4.03
CA ASP A 73 -10.21 -2.20 4.98
C ASP A 73 -10.13 -1.73 6.44
N TYR A 74 -9.21 -0.80 6.73
CA TYR A 74 -9.02 -0.28 8.08
C TYR A 74 -10.23 0.51 8.57
N GLY A 75 -10.86 1.26 7.66
CA GLY A 75 -12.07 2.01 7.97
C GLY A 75 -11.82 3.26 8.79
N ALA A 76 -12.92 3.86 9.23
CA ALA A 76 -12.88 5.08 10.05
C ALA A 76 -12.53 4.73 11.49
N THR A 77 -11.49 5.38 12.02
CA THR A 77 -11.08 5.23 13.42
C THR A 77 -10.79 6.61 13.99
N GLY A 78 -10.43 6.68 15.27
CA GLY A 78 -10.04 7.94 15.89
C GLY A 78 -8.64 8.40 15.52
N LEU A 79 -7.88 7.62 14.73
CA LEU A 79 -6.53 7.95 14.33
C LEU A 79 -6.50 8.45 12.89
N PRO A 80 -5.55 9.35 12.55
CA PRO A 80 -5.48 9.95 11.22
C PRO A 80 -4.83 9.02 10.19
N ALA A 81 -5.47 7.87 9.93
CA ALA A 81 -4.93 6.87 9.01
C ALA A 81 -4.80 7.40 7.58
N SER A 82 -5.78 8.17 7.11
CA SER A 82 -5.71 8.72 5.74
C SER A 82 -4.59 9.73 5.57
N GLU A 83 -4.31 10.52 6.60
CA GLU A 83 -3.19 11.46 6.60
C GLU A 83 -1.84 10.73 6.58
N VAL A 84 -1.74 9.63 7.33
CA VAL A 84 -0.53 8.79 7.33
C VAL A 84 -0.33 8.17 5.95
N VAL A 85 -1.38 7.63 5.34
CA VAL A 85 -1.31 7.09 3.98
C VAL A 85 -0.89 8.16 2.98
N GLY A 86 -1.45 9.36 3.08
CA GLY A 86 -1.07 10.49 2.22
C GLY A 86 0.41 10.83 2.33
N TYR A 87 0.91 10.92 3.55
CA TYR A 87 2.33 11.18 3.79
C TYR A 87 3.22 10.09 3.21
N LEU A 88 2.91 8.82 3.51
CA LEU A 88 3.70 7.69 3.03
C LEU A 88 3.70 7.60 1.51
N SER A 89 2.55 7.84 0.89
CA SER A 89 2.42 7.81 -0.56
C SER A 89 3.32 8.84 -1.23
N MET A 90 3.35 10.07 -0.70
CA MET A 90 4.23 11.10 -1.22
C MET A 90 5.70 10.78 -0.96
N LYS A 91 6.00 10.23 0.20
CA LYS A 91 7.37 9.92 0.58
C LYS A 91 7.98 8.80 -0.26
N CYS A 92 7.16 7.93 -0.82
CA CYS A 92 7.62 6.86 -1.71
C CYS A 92 8.36 7.42 -2.94
N TYR A 93 7.97 8.60 -3.41
CA TYR A 93 8.66 9.24 -4.55
C TYR A 93 10.07 9.68 -4.21
N GLU A 94 10.36 9.87 -2.92
CA GLU A 94 11.68 10.27 -2.45
C GLU A 94 12.54 9.10 -1.99
N LYS A 95 11.90 7.97 -1.57
CA LYS A 95 12.60 6.82 -1.00
C LYS A 95 12.09 5.52 -1.58
N GLU A 96 12.85 4.92 -2.47
CA GLU A 96 12.52 3.60 -3.04
C GLU A 96 12.46 2.51 -1.98
N SER A 97 13.33 2.59 -0.97
CA SER A 97 13.33 1.61 0.13
C SER A 97 12.03 1.63 0.92
N LEU A 98 11.39 2.79 1.03
CA LEU A 98 10.10 2.90 1.68
C LEU A 98 9.02 2.20 0.85
N ALA A 99 9.01 2.42 -0.46
CA ALA A 99 8.06 1.75 -1.35
C ALA A 99 8.20 0.23 -1.25
N ALA A 100 9.41 -0.28 -1.25
CA ALA A 100 9.67 -1.72 -1.11
C ALA A 100 9.19 -2.24 0.25
N GLY A 101 9.46 -1.49 1.32
CA GLY A 101 9.04 -1.86 2.68
C GLY A 101 7.52 -1.90 2.83
N ILE A 102 6.82 -0.97 2.21
CA ILE A 102 5.35 -0.93 2.25
C ILE A 102 4.76 -2.17 1.58
N ARG A 103 5.34 -2.64 0.49
CA ARG A 103 4.83 -3.83 -0.22
C ARG A 103 5.08 -5.14 0.51
N TRP A 104 6.03 -5.19 1.43
CA TRP A 104 6.32 -6.42 2.17
C TRP A 104 5.06 -6.97 2.85
N LYS A 105 4.78 -8.26 2.66
CA LYS A 105 3.60 -8.90 3.21
C LYS A 105 3.57 -8.90 4.74
N ASN A 106 4.74 -8.79 5.39
CA ASN A 106 4.86 -8.74 6.84
C ASN A 106 4.56 -7.35 7.41
N LYS A 107 4.37 -6.36 6.56
CA LYS A 107 4.05 -4.99 6.96
C LYS A 107 2.63 -4.66 6.54
N ASN A 108 1.88 -3.98 7.39
CA ASN A 108 0.53 -3.53 7.03
C ASN A 108 0.13 -2.30 7.83
N LEU A 109 -0.83 -1.57 7.30
CA LEU A 109 -1.31 -0.33 7.88
C LEU A 109 -1.88 -0.52 9.28
N LYS A 110 -2.60 -1.60 9.50
CA LYS A 110 -3.21 -1.89 10.80
C LYS A 110 -2.18 -1.97 11.91
N VAL A 111 -1.08 -2.69 11.67
CA VAL A 111 0.01 -2.80 12.66
C VAL A 111 0.72 -1.46 12.81
N CYS A 112 0.92 -0.73 11.72
CA CYS A 112 1.51 0.61 11.75
C CYS A 112 0.71 1.52 12.67
N MET A 113 -0.60 1.59 12.45
CA MET A 113 -1.48 2.45 13.25
C MET A 113 -1.57 2.01 14.72
N ARG A 114 -1.50 0.70 14.97
CA ARG A 114 -1.48 0.18 16.35
C ARG A 114 -0.23 0.63 17.10
N LYS A 115 0.92 0.65 16.45
CA LYS A 115 2.15 1.13 17.07
C LYS A 115 2.06 2.60 17.43
N ILE A 116 1.48 3.40 16.54
CA ILE A 116 1.26 4.82 16.78
C ILE A 116 0.30 5.02 17.97
N GLU A 117 -0.79 4.28 17.97
CA GLU A 117 -1.78 4.31 19.05
C GLU A 117 -1.16 3.94 20.40
N LYS A 118 -0.35 2.88 20.41
CA LYS A 118 0.33 2.44 21.63
C LYS A 118 1.24 3.54 22.18
N GLU A 119 1.99 4.20 21.31
CA GLU A 119 2.85 5.30 21.71
C GLU A 119 2.03 6.48 22.24
N ALA A 120 0.92 6.80 21.59
CA ALA A 120 0.01 7.85 22.05
C ALA A 120 -0.50 7.55 23.46
N ARG A 121 -0.90 6.31 23.71
CA ARG A 121 -1.38 5.91 25.05
C ARG A 121 -0.29 6.02 26.10
N SER A 122 0.96 5.69 25.76
CA SER A 122 2.08 5.77 26.69
C SER A 122 2.40 7.21 27.07
N ARG A 123 2.02 8.18 26.24
CA ARG A 123 2.24 9.62 26.48
C ARG A 123 1.00 10.33 27.03
N ALA A 124 -0.09 9.59 27.26
CA ALA A 124 -1.34 10.20 27.71
C ALA A 124 -1.18 10.81 29.12
N VAL A 125 -1.67 12.03 29.27
CA VAL A 125 -1.72 12.72 30.56
C VAL A 125 -3.19 13.08 30.78
N SER A 126 -3.76 12.65 31.91
CA SER A 126 -5.16 12.89 32.24
C SER A 126 -6.12 12.35 31.15
N GLY A 127 -5.76 11.22 30.55
CA GLY A 127 -6.57 10.57 29.52
C GLY A 127 -6.45 11.18 28.12
N THR A 128 -5.58 12.18 27.96
CA THR A 128 -5.38 12.86 26.69
C THR A 128 -3.93 12.67 26.21
N ALA A 129 -3.80 12.21 24.97
CA ALA A 129 -2.50 12.08 24.32
C ALA A 129 -2.45 12.99 23.10
N VAL A 130 -1.34 13.71 22.95
CA VAL A 130 -1.09 14.54 21.77
C VAL A 130 0.30 14.17 21.24
N ILE A 131 0.33 13.69 19.98
CA ILE A 131 1.59 13.48 19.28
C ILE A 131 1.58 14.41 18.07
N PRO A 132 2.62 15.23 17.87
CA PRO A 132 2.68 16.10 16.69
C PRO A 132 2.64 15.28 15.40
N ASP A 133 1.99 15.81 14.38
CA ASP A 133 1.85 15.11 13.09
C ASP A 133 3.18 14.66 12.52
N ILE A 134 4.20 15.50 12.60
CA ILE A 134 5.53 15.15 12.06
C ILE A 134 6.11 13.91 12.75
N GLU A 135 5.83 13.75 14.03
CA GLU A 135 6.30 12.60 14.80
C GLU A 135 5.50 11.33 14.43
N VAL A 136 4.19 11.48 14.23
CA VAL A 136 3.34 10.37 13.76
C VAL A 136 3.83 9.88 12.39
N PHE A 137 4.11 10.79 11.49
CA PHE A 137 4.60 10.46 10.15
C PHE A 137 5.96 9.76 10.20
N LYS A 138 6.85 10.23 11.07
CA LYS A 138 8.15 9.61 11.27
C LYS A 138 8.03 8.18 11.81
N MET A 139 7.15 7.97 12.76
CA MET A 139 6.89 6.65 13.32
C MET A 139 6.37 5.68 12.26
N ALA A 140 5.46 6.15 11.40
CA ALA A 140 4.92 5.35 10.31
C ALA A 140 6.02 4.97 9.32
N GLU A 141 6.83 5.92 8.92
CA GLU A 141 7.93 5.69 8.00
C GLU A 141 8.93 4.69 8.57
N GLU A 142 9.32 4.86 9.83
CA GLU A 142 10.25 3.96 10.50
C GLU A 142 9.72 2.53 10.57
N TYR A 143 8.42 2.37 10.83
CA TYR A 143 7.80 1.05 10.87
C TYR A 143 8.01 0.30 9.54
N TYR A 144 7.75 0.95 8.42
CA TYR A 144 7.87 0.31 7.12
C TYR A 144 9.33 0.11 6.68
N LEU A 145 10.25 0.91 7.19
CA LEU A 145 11.68 0.77 6.89
C LEU A 145 12.40 -0.27 7.74
N GLU A 146 11.81 -0.69 8.85
CA GLU A 146 12.38 -1.75 9.70
C GLU A 146 12.38 -3.08 8.98
N GLY A 147 13.52 -3.74 8.95
CA GLY A 147 13.69 -5.01 8.27
C GLY A 147 13.01 -6.20 8.93
#